data_18faf9427590ccfd3ba52da605c0a000
#
_entry.id   18faf9427590ccfd3ba52da605c0a000
#
_cell.length_a   1.000
_cell.length_b   1.000
_cell.length_c   1.000
_cell.angle_alpha   90.00
_cell.angle_beta   90.00
_cell.angle_gamma   90.00
#
_symmetry.space_group_name_H-M   'P 1'
#
loop_
_entity.id
_entity.type
_entity.pdbx_description
1 polymer ?
#
loop_
_entity_poly.entity_id
_entity_poly.type
_entity_poly.pdbx_seq_one_letter_code
_entity_poly.pdbx_strand_id
1 'polypeptide(L)'
;MTKQTFLKGTIILILAGFITRILGFVNRIVIARFIGEEGVGLYMMAAPTFFLAVTLTQFGLPVAISKLVAEAEARGDKQKTKHILVMSLAITGSLSLIFTPLFLWFAPIMAENMLTDPRTVYPLLAITPVVPVIAISSVLRGYFQGRQQMSPLAMSQVLEQVARISLVAVCTTAFLPYGIEYAAAGAMISSVIGEMISLAYLLIAFRYKKTIRIRKRFFKAIHDGKDTFKQLMSIALPTTGSRFIGNISWFLEPIVVAQSLAIAGYAAVEATRQYGELTGLALTLLTLPSFITYSLSTALVPAISEGMEQNKRKTVEYRLKQAMRLCLLSGGISCIILFVYAENLTLFMYGSSHAAIYVKFMAPFFLLYYFQGPLQAVLQALNLAGAAMTNSLIGAVVKTGMIFVLASQPSFGIMGAALAILIGIVLVTLLHAATVGKVLPIHLPLKEYGICVLVILGTGAVSLWLKHQVSGLFTAPAELVMLIFLTCMLYVILLICLGLVKREELRRIPFIGKLL
;
A
#
# COMPACT_ATOMS: atom_id res chain seq x y z
N MET A 1 -9.09 -28.85 -11.99
CA MET A 1 -9.55 -28.21 -10.72
C MET A 1 -10.94 -27.67 -10.92
N THR A 2 -11.83 -27.88 -9.96
CA THR A 2 -13.21 -27.39 -10.05
C THR A 2 -13.25 -25.87 -9.85
N LYS A 3 -14.22 -25.18 -10.47
CA LYS A 3 -14.50 -23.72 -10.33
C LYS A 3 -14.60 -23.29 -8.85
N GLN A 4 -15.07 -24.18 -7.99
CA GLN A 4 -15.16 -24.00 -6.52
C GLN A 4 -13.79 -23.91 -5.83
N THR A 5 -12.78 -24.64 -6.29
CA THR A 5 -11.43 -24.63 -5.70
C THR A 5 -10.70 -23.33 -6.01
N PHE A 6 -10.87 -22.77 -7.21
CA PHE A 6 -10.33 -21.47 -7.60
C PHE A 6 -10.95 -20.33 -6.77
N LEU A 7 -12.28 -20.29 -6.65
CA LEU A 7 -13.00 -19.31 -5.82
C LEU A 7 -12.54 -19.34 -4.35
N LYS A 8 -12.40 -20.55 -3.77
CA LYS A 8 -11.92 -20.71 -2.39
C LYS A 8 -10.50 -20.13 -2.21
N GLY A 9 -9.61 -20.40 -3.15
CA GLY A 9 -8.23 -19.87 -3.12
C GLY A 9 -8.21 -18.33 -3.22
N THR A 10 -9.03 -17.77 -4.11
CA THR A 10 -9.16 -16.31 -4.28
C THR A 10 -9.69 -15.64 -3.01
N ILE A 11 -10.73 -16.20 -2.38
CA ILE A 11 -11.29 -15.69 -1.12
C ILE A 11 -10.23 -15.71 -0.01
N ILE A 12 -9.45 -16.79 0.12
CA ILE A 12 -8.37 -16.89 1.11
C ILE A 12 -7.34 -15.76 0.92
N LEU A 13 -6.93 -15.47 -0.32
CA LEU A 13 -5.99 -14.37 -0.60
C LEU A 13 -6.58 -13.00 -0.31
N ILE A 14 -7.85 -12.78 -0.64
CA ILE A 14 -8.55 -11.51 -0.35
C ILE A 14 -8.61 -11.28 1.16
N LEU A 15 -9.02 -12.29 1.93
CA LEU A 15 -9.08 -12.22 3.39
C LEU A 15 -7.69 -12.00 4.00
N ALA A 16 -6.68 -12.74 3.55
CA ALA A 16 -5.31 -12.54 4.01
C ALA A 16 -4.80 -11.13 3.68
N GLY A 17 -5.06 -10.63 2.47
CA GLY A 17 -4.71 -9.27 2.07
C GLY A 17 -5.40 -8.19 2.91
N PHE A 18 -6.66 -8.41 3.29
CA PHE A 18 -7.39 -7.52 4.19
C PHE A 18 -6.79 -7.53 5.61
N ILE A 19 -6.57 -8.72 6.16
CA ILE A 19 -5.96 -8.89 7.49
C ILE A 19 -4.57 -8.25 7.53
N THR A 20 -3.73 -8.51 6.54
CA THR A 20 -2.37 -7.95 6.50
C THR A 20 -2.35 -6.43 6.36
N ARG A 21 -3.35 -5.81 5.73
CA ARG A 21 -3.48 -4.35 5.68
C ARG A 21 -3.84 -3.76 7.05
N ILE A 22 -4.80 -4.36 7.75
CA ILE A 22 -5.16 -3.93 9.11
C ILE A 22 -3.95 -4.09 10.03
N LEU A 23 -3.30 -5.25 10.00
CA LEU A 23 -2.09 -5.50 10.79
C LEU A 23 -0.95 -4.53 10.43
N GLY A 24 -0.75 -4.22 9.15
CA GLY A 24 0.22 -3.21 8.71
C GLY A 24 -0.07 -1.82 9.24
N PHE A 25 -1.34 -1.43 9.34
CA PHE A 25 -1.75 -0.19 9.98
C PHE A 25 -1.49 -0.20 11.50
N VAL A 26 -1.86 -1.28 12.18
CA VAL A 26 -1.56 -1.46 13.61
C VAL A 26 -0.05 -1.39 13.86
N ASN A 27 0.77 -2.02 13.02
CA ASN A 27 2.23 -1.95 13.11
C ASN A 27 2.74 -0.50 13.06
N ARG A 28 2.17 0.35 12.21
CA ARG A 28 2.57 1.78 12.14
C ARG A 28 2.18 2.55 13.40
N ILE A 29 1.02 2.25 13.99
CA ILE A 29 0.62 2.84 15.27
C ILE A 29 1.62 2.43 16.36
N VAL A 30 1.98 1.15 16.42
CA VAL A 30 2.94 0.64 17.41
C VAL A 30 4.30 1.33 17.22
N ILE A 31 4.83 1.39 16.00
CA ILE A 31 6.09 2.10 15.70
C ILE A 31 6.01 3.55 16.21
N ALA A 32 4.96 4.29 15.82
CA ALA A 32 4.80 5.69 16.19
C ALA A 32 4.74 5.91 17.71
N ARG A 33 4.08 5.00 18.43
CA ARG A 33 3.97 5.06 19.91
C ARG A 33 5.29 4.82 20.63
N PHE A 34 6.15 3.95 20.08
CA PHE A 34 7.41 3.58 20.74
C PHE A 34 8.58 4.46 20.36
N ILE A 35 8.67 4.93 19.12
CA ILE A 35 9.82 5.72 18.66
C ILE A 35 9.51 7.19 18.34
N GLY A 36 8.23 7.60 18.49
CA GLY A 36 7.82 8.98 18.24
C GLY A 36 7.96 9.41 16.77
N GLU A 37 7.74 10.69 16.53
CA GLU A 37 7.70 11.27 15.18
C GLU A 37 9.05 11.24 14.48
N GLU A 38 10.11 11.53 15.20
CA GLU A 38 11.49 11.55 14.70
C GLU A 38 11.96 10.14 14.30
N GLY A 39 11.73 9.14 15.15
CA GLY A 39 12.06 7.76 14.84
C GLY A 39 11.24 7.21 13.67
N VAL A 40 9.95 7.60 13.57
CA VAL A 40 9.11 7.30 12.40
C VAL A 40 9.68 7.95 11.16
N GLY A 41 10.23 9.17 11.25
CA GLY A 41 10.90 9.85 10.15
C GLY A 41 12.10 9.06 9.61
N LEU A 42 13.00 8.64 10.51
CA LEU A 42 14.15 7.79 10.15
C LEU A 42 13.72 6.47 9.50
N TYR A 43 12.68 5.83 10.06
CA TYR A 43 12.09 4.61 9.49
C TYR A 43 11.51 4.85 8.09
N MET A 44 10.75 5.96 7.90
CA MET A 44 10.11 6.29 6.63
C MET A 44 11.08 6.73 5.54
N MET A 45 12.20 7.34 5.90
CA MET A 45 13.28 7.66 4.96
C MET A 45 13.99 6.41 4.43
N ALA A 46 14.14 5.38 5.27
CA ALA A 46 14.78 4.12 4.88
C ALA A 46 13.84 3.15 4.12
N ALA A 47 12.54 3.17 4.40
CA ALA A 47 11.57 2.21 3.87
C ALA A 47 11.49 2.16 2.33
N PRO A 48 11.52 3.27 1.57
CA PRO A 48 11.47 3.22 0.11
C PRO A 48 12.70 2.55 -0.52
N THR A 49 13.88 2.71 0.10
CA THR A 49 15.11 2.01 -0.33
C THR A 49 14.95 0.49 -0.22
N PHE A 50 14.32 0.02 0.86
CA PHE A 50 13.99 -1.39 1.01
C PHE A 50 13.10 -1.90 -0.13
N PHE A 51 12.02 -1.18 -0.50
CA PHE A 51 11.13 -1.60 -1.58
C PHE A 51 11.82 -1.60 -2.94
N LEU A 52 12.74 -0.68 -3.18
CA LEU A 52 13.57 -0.68 -4.38
C LEU A 52 14.49 -1.90 -4.42
N ALA A 53 15.18 -2.19 -3.30
CA ALA A 53 16.03 -3.37 -3.14
C ALA A 53 15.27 -4.67 -3.40
N VAL A 54 14.08 -4.80 -2.83
CA VAL A 54 13.16 -5.92 -3.04
C VAL A 54 12.80 -6.06 -4.53
N THR A 55 12.46 -4.97 -5.20
CA THR A 55 12.08 -4.98 -6.62
C THR A 55 13.22 -5.45 -7.50
N LEU A 56 14.43 -4.96 -7.26
CA LEU A 56 15.64 -5.34 -7.99
C LEU A 56 16.01 -6.81 -7.75
N THR A 57 15.92 -7.28 -6.52
CA THR A 57 16.30 -8.64 -6.14
C THR A 57 15.27 -9.69 -6.59
N GLN A 58 13.99 -9.41 -6.44
CA GLN A 58 12.92 -10.29 -6.92
C GLN A 58 12.84 -10.38 -8.42
N PHE A 59 13.25 -9.34 -9.13
CA PHE A 59 13.36 -9.26 -10.58
C PHE A 59 12.13 -9.79 -11.33
N GLY A 60 10.92 -9.45 -10.89
CA GLY A 60 9.65 -9.89 -11.50
C GLY A 60 9.44 -11.42 -11.55
N LEU A 61 10.38 -12.19 -11.00
CA LEU A 61 10.38 -13.66 -11.04
C LEU A 61 9.14 -14.31 -10.41
N PRO A 62 8.53 -13.80 -9.32
CA PRO A 62 7.33 -14.43 -8.78
C PRO A 62 6.21 -14.61 -9.81
N VAL A 63 6.02 -13.63 -10.69
CA VAL A 63 5.01 -13.69 -11.78
C VAL A 63 5.43 -14.70 -12.83
N ALA A 64 6.70 -14.67 -13.28
CA ALA A 64 7.23 -15.59 -14.26
C ALA A 64 7.18 -17.05 -13.76
N ILE A 65 7.61 -17.29 -12.51
CA ILE A 65 7.55 -18.60 -11.87
C ILE A 65 6.10 -19.10 -11.80
N SER A 66 5.18 -18.25 -11.32
CA SER A 66 3.76 -18.61 -11.19
C SER A 66 3.18 -19.07 -12.51
N LYS A 67 3.42 -18.34 -13.61
CA LYS A 67 2.95 -18.69 -14.95
C LYS A 67 3.57 -20.00 -15.44
N LEU A 68 4.90 -20.09 -15.46
CA LEU A 68 5.60 -21.26 -16.01
C LEU A 68 5.38 -22.53 -15.19
N VAL A 69 5.28 -22.41 -13.85
CA VAL A 69 4.94 -23.57 -12.99
C VAL A 69 3.50 -24.02 -13.26
N ALA A 70 2.54 -23.11 -13.45
CA ALA A 70 1.17 -23.50 -13.78
C ALA A 70 1.10 -24.25 -15.12
N GLU A 71 1.85 -23.79 -16.13
CA GLU A 71 1.96 -24.47 -17.43
C GLU A 71 2.63 -25.86 -17.31
N ALA A 72 3.71 -25.97 -16.54
CA ALA A 72 4.41 -27.24 -16.33
C ALA A 72 3.56 -28.25 -15.54
N GLU A 73 2.88 -27.83 -14.48
CA GLU A 73 1.95 -28.67 -13.70
C GLU A 73 0.76 -29.14 -14.55
N ALA A 74 0.22 -28.28 -15.43
CA ALA A 74 -0.86 -28.66 -16.35
C ALA A 74 -0.44 -29.75 -17.33
N ARG A 75 0.84 -29.79 -17.72
CA ARG A 75 1.44 -30.83 -18.58
C ARG A 75 1.96 -32.04 -17.80
N GLY A 76 1.95 -31.99 -16.47
CA GLY A 76 2.54 -33.03 -15.61
C GLY A 76 4.08 -33.07 -15.62
N ASP A 77 4.73 -32.03 -16.16
CA ASP A 77 6.19 -31.95 -16.33
C ASP A 77 6.89 -31.51 -15.04
N LYS A 78 7.18 -32.47 -14.18
CA LYS A 78 7.91 -32.27 -12.93
C LYS A 78 9.37 -31.84 -13.14
N GLN A 79 9.98 -32.21 -14.29
CA GLN A 79 11.35 -31.84 -14.60
C GLN A 79 11.41 -30.35 -14.96
N LYS A 80 10.48 -29.85 -15.75
CA LYS A 80 10.34 -28.43 -16.08
C LYS A 80 10.10 -27.60 -14.80
N THR A 81 9.19 -28.03 -13.93
CA THR A 81 8.95 -27.36 -12.63
C THR A 81 10.23 -27.28 -11.80
N LYS A 82 11.05 -28.34 -11.80
CA LYS A 82 12.35 -28.32 -11.12
C LYS A 82 13.33 -27.31 -11.74
N HIS A 83 13.46 -27.28 -13.09
CA HIS A 83 14.34 -26.34 -13.79
C HIS A 83 13.91 -24.90 -13.51
N ILE A 84 12.61 -24.60 -13.51
CA ILE A 84 12.08 -23.27 -13.15
C ILE A 84 12.54 -22.86 -11.75
N LEU A 85 12.36 -23.71 -10.76
CA LEU A 85 12.74 -23.37 -9.37
C LEU A 85 14.25 -23.22 -9.20
N VAL A 86 15.03 -24.15 -9.74
CA VAL A 86 16.51 -24.13 -9.63
C VAL A 86 17.07 -22.87 -10.30
N MET A 87 16.60 -22.56 -11.53
CA MET A 87 17.04 -21.40 -12.26
C MET A 87 16.63 -20.09 -11.56
N SER A 88 15.41 -20.03 -11.04
CA SER A 88 14.93 -18.86 -10.31
C SER A 88 15.72 -18.65 -9.01
N LEU A 89 16.04 -19.71 -8.26
CA LEU A 89 16.89 -19.62 -7.07
C LEU A 89 18.32 -19.19 -7.43
N ALA A 90 18.87 -19.66 -8.55
CA ALA A 90 20.18 -19.24 -9.03
C ALA A 90 20.19 -17.75 -9.38
N ILE A 91 19.17 -17.27 -10.11
CA ILE A 91 19.05 -15.84 -10.49
C ILE A 91 18.88 -14.96 -9.25
N THR A 92 17.87 -15.23 -8.40
CA THR A 92 17.62 -14.40 -7.22
C THR A 92 18.76 -14.49 -6.22
N GLY A 93 19.41 -15.64 -6.09
CA GLY A 93 20.59 -15.83 -5.26
C GLY A 93 21.78 -15.01 -5.76
N SER A 94 22.07 -15.02 -7.06
CA SER A 94 23.13 -14.21 -7.66
C SER A 94 22.84 -12.72 -7.50
N LEU A 95 21.61 -12.28 -7.77
CA LEU A 95 21.19 -10.89 -7.57
C LEU A 95 21.33 -10.47 -6.10
N SER A 96 20.93 -11.33 -5.18
CA SER A 96 21.08 -11.09 -3.74
C SER A 96 22.53 -10.95 -3.32
N LEU A 97 23.44 -11.80 -3.84
CA LEU A 97 24.89 -11.73 -3.58
C LEU A 97 25.51 -10.43 -4.11
N ILE A 98 24.95 -9.84 -5.16
CA ILE A 98 25.41 -8.55 -5.72
C ILE A 98 24.80 -7.39 -4.95
N PHE A 99 23.48 -7.38 -4.80
CA PHE A 99 22.76 -6.24 -4.23
C PHE A 99 22.95 -6.10 -2.72
N THR A 100 23.10 -7.18 -1.95
CA THR A 100 23.30 -7.06 -0.50
C THR A 100 24.57 -6.28 -0.15
N PRO A 101 25.79 -6.64 -0.64
CA PRO A 101 26.97 -5.83 -0.37
C PRO A 101 26.91 -4.44 -1.01
N LEU A 102 26.26 -4.29 -2.17
CA LEU A 102 26.07 -3.00 -2.81
C LEU A 102 25.23 -2.07 -1.92
N PHE A 103 24.13 -2.54 -1.32
CA PHE A 103 23.33 -1.75 -0.39
C PHE A 103 24.07 -1.43 0.91
N LEU A 104 24.84 -2.37 1.44
CA LEU A 104 25.68 -2.11 2.62
C LEU A 104 26.71 -1.00 2.34
N TRP A 105 27.34 -1.02 1.18
CA TRP A 105 28.29 -0.01 0.76
C TRP A 105 27.63 1.33 0.46
N PHE A 106 26.45 1.32 -0.14
CA PHE A 106 25.74 2.53 -0.56
C PHE A 106 24.96 3.21 0.58
N ALA A 107 24.61 2.49 1.65
CA ALA A 107 23.81 3.01 2.76
C ALA A 107 24.43 4.26 3.44
N PRO A 108 25.73 4.33 3.77
CA PRO A 108 26.33 5.56 4.32
C PRO A 108 26.25 6.74 3.34
N ILE A 109 26.60 6.50 2.08
CA ILE A 109 26.56 7.53 1.02
C ILE A 109 25.14 8.10 0.88
N MET A 110 24.16 7.23 0.92
CA MET A 110 22.76 7.62 0.83
C MET A 110 22.31 8.42 2.05
N ALA A 111 22.68 8.01 3.25
CA ALA A 111 22.32 8.69 4.48
C ALA A 111 22.90 10.12 4.53
N GLU A 112 24.18 10.28 4.23
CA GLU A 112 24.86 11.56 4.32
C GLU A 112 24.54 12.51 3.17
N ASN A 113 24.59 12.02 1.93
CA ASN A 113 24.53 12.90 0.74
C ASN A 113 23.12 13.02 0.14
N MET A 114 22.26 12.00 0.31
CA MET A 114 20.94 12.00 -0.31
C MET A 114 19.82 12.30 0.69
N LEU A 115 19.82 11.67 1.86
CA LEU A 115 18.79 11.85 2.89
C LEU A 115 19.10 12.98 3.88
N THR A 116 20.29 13.56 3.81
CA THR A 116 20.76 14.69 4.65
C THR A 116 20.77 14.43 6.16
N ASP A 117 20.39 13.26 6.63
CA ASP A 117 20.44 12.84 8.02
C ASP A 117 21.30 11.58 8.17
N PRO A 118 22.55 11.67 8.68
CA PRO A 118 23.45 10.53 8.83
C PRO A 118 22.89 9.39 9.68
N ARG A 119 21.97 9.68 10.59
CA ARG A 119 21.34 8.68 11.47
C ARG A 119 20.50 7.67 10.72
N THR A 120 20.04 8.00 9.49
CA THR A 120 19.32 7.07 8.61
C THR A 120 20.15 5.86 8.18
N VAL A 121 21.49 5.91 8.34
CA VAL A 121 22.37 4.77 8.06
C VAL A 121 21.98 3.53 8.87
N TYR A 122 21.60 3.70 10.13
CA TYR A 122 21.28 2.57 11.02
C TYR A 122 20.05 1.78 10.55
N PRO A 123 18.87 2.39 10.28
CA PRO A 123 17.75 1.65 9.71
C PRO A 123 18.02 1.11 8.30
N LEU A 124 18.83 1.78 7.45
CA LEU A 124 19.23 1.28 6.14
C LEU A 124 20.09 0.01 6.24
N LEU A 125 21.07 -0.01 7.14
CA LEU A 125 21.90 -1.20 7.38
C LEU A 125 21.08 -2.33 8.01
N ALA A 126 20.21 -2.01 8.97
CA ALA A 126 19.36 -2.97 9.68
C ALA A 126 18.41 -3.74 8.77
N ILE A 127 17.89 -3.10 7.70
CA ILE A 127 16.96 -3.75 6.77
C ILE A 127 17.68 -4.56 5.68
N THR A 128 18.95 -4.30 5.40
CA THR A 128 19.69 -4.94 4.29
C THR A 128 19.70 -6.49 4.34
N PRO A 129 19.82 -7.16 5.52
CA PRO A 129 19.79 -8.62 5.59
C PRO A 129 18.48 -9.27 5.10
N VAL A 130 17.44 -8.48 4.91
CA VAL A 130 16.17 -9.00 4.36
C VAL A 130 16.28 -9.37 2.88
N VAL A 131 17.22 -8.76 2.13
CA VAL A 131 17.40 -8.96 0.68
C VAL A 131 17.57 -10.44 0.31
N PRO A 132 18.52 -11.21 0.91
CA PRO A 132 18.65 -12.64 0.64
C PRO A 132 17.44 -13.46 1.13
N VAL A 133 16.80 -13.04 2.21
CA VAL A 133 15.60 -13.72 2.71
C VAL A 133 14.45 -13.61 1.71
N ILE A 134 14.19 -12.40 1.20
CA ILE A 134 13.16 -12.14 0.20
C ILE A 134 13.48 -12.81 -1.14
N ALA A 135 14.75 -12.89 -1.51
CA ALA A 135 15.17 -13.61 -2.72
C ALA A 135 14.62 -15.04 -2.74
N ILE A 136 14.76 -15.76 -1.64
CA ILE A 136 14.28 -17.14 -1.52
C ILE A 136 12.75 -17.20 -1.33
N SER A 137 12.19 -16.36 -0.46
CA SER A 137 10.74 -16.31 -0.22
C SER A 137 9.96 -16.07 -1.51
N SER A 138 10.45 -15.16 -2.36
CA SER A 138 9.78 -14.79 -3.60
C SER A 138 9.65 -15.95 -4.59
N VAL A 139 10.67 -16.81 -4.67
CA VAL A 139 10.66 -18.03 -5.51
C VAL A 139 9.62 -19.03 -4.99
N LEU A 140 9.58 -19.25 -3.67
CA LEU A 140 8.61 -20.14 -3.06
C LEU A 140 7.18 -19.61 -3.18
N ARG A 141 6.97 -18.31 -3.00
CA ARG A 141 5.67 -17.66 -3.22
C ARG A 141 5.19 -17.86 -4.66
N GLY A 142 6.07 -17.62 -5.66
CA GLY A 142 5.77 -17.88 -7.07
C GLY A 142 5.43 -19.35 -7.36
N TYR A 143 6.13 -20.29 -6.75
CA TYR A 143 5.86 -21.72 -6.88
C TYR A 143 4.48 -22.12 -6.35
N PHE A 144 4.15 -21.70 -5.11
CA PHE A 144 2.85 -22.01 -4.53
C PHE A 144 1.70 -21.36 -5.31
N GLN A 145 1.92 -20.13 -5.79
CA GLN A 145 0.96 -19.43 -6.62
C GLN A 145 0.73 -20.16 -7.95
N GLY A 146 1.80 -20.60 -8.62
CA GLY A 146 1.70 -21.38 -9.87
C GLY A 146 0.99 -22.72 -9.69
N ARG A 147 1.14 -23.35 -8.54
CA ARG A 147 0.40 -24.56 -8.17
C ARG A 147 -1.02 -24.30 -7.66
N GLN A 148 -1.46 -23.04 -7.65
CA GLN A 148 -2.76 -22.63 -7.12
C GLN A 148 -2.98 -23.01 -5.64
N GLN A 149 -1.89 -23.15 -4.88
CA GLN A 149 -1.93 -23.43 -3.45
C GLN A 149 -1.83 -22.10 -2.68
N MET A 150 -2.96 -21.42 -2.53
CA MET A 150 -3.02 -20.07 -1.97
C MET A 150 -2.89 -20.03 -0.44
N SER A 151 -3.24 -21.13 0.26
CA SER A 151 -3.18 -21.19 1.72
C SER A 151 -1.78 -20.99 2.31
N PRO A 152 -0.69 -21.64 1.80
CA PRO A 152 0.66 -21.34 2.28
C PRO A 152 1.08 -19.90 2.05
N LEU A 153 0.67 -19.30 0.93
CA LEU A 153 0.95 -17.92 0.61
C LEU A 153 0.28 -16.95 1.61
N ALA A 154 -1.02 -17.14 1.82
CA ALA A 154 -1.81 -16.34 2.74
C ALA A 154 -1.29 -16.43 4.19
N MET A 155 -1.03 -17.66 4.67
CA MET A 155 -0.55 -17.89 6.02
C MET A 155 0.85 -17.30 6.24
N SER A 156 1.75 -17.40 5.27
CA SER A 156 3.09 -16.80 5.37
C SER A 156 3.03 -15.28 5.55
N GLN A 157 2.12 -14.60 4.84
CA GLN A 157 1.93 -13.15 4.95
C GLN A 157 1.35 -12.74 6.31
N VAL A 158 0.37 -13.50 6.82
CA VAL A 158 -0.22 -13.23 8.15
C VAL A 158 0.82 -13.46 9.25
N LEU A 159 1.58 -14.56 9.20
CA LEU A 159 2.64 -14.86 10.16
C LEU A 159 3.74 -13.80 10.16
N GLU A 160 4.13 -13.32 8.97
CA GLU A 160 5.07 -12.21 8.82
C GLU A 160 4.59 -10.96 9.58
N GLN A 161 3.34 -10.55 9.36
CA GLN A 161 2.79 -9.34 9.99
C GLN A 161 2.62 -9.51 11.51
N VAL A 162 2.12 -10.65 11.97
CA VAL A 162 1.99 -10.93 13.41
C VAL A 162 3.35 -10.91 14.09
N ALA A 163 4.36 -11.58 13.51
CA ALA A 163 5.71 -11.58 14.06
C ALA A 163 6.31 -10.17 14.08
N ARG A 164 6.14 -9.40 12.99
CA ARG A 164 6.62 -8.02 12.91
C ARG A 164 6.02 -7.14 14.00
N ILE A 165 4.69 -7.18 14.20
CA ILE A 165 4.01 -6.36 15.21
C ILE A 165 4.44 -6.76 16.62
N SER A 166 4.54 -8.06 16.90
CA SER A 166 4.95 -8.55 18.21
C SER A 166 6.39 -8.17 18.55
N LEU A 167 7.27 -8.18 17.55
CA LEU A 167 8.69 -7.91 17.75
C LEU A 167 9.04 -6.42 17.67
N VAL A 168 8.24 -5.60 16.97
CA VAL A 168 8.57 -4.19 16.83
C VAL A 168 8.62 -3.48 18.18
N ALA A 169 7.67 -3.74 19.08
CA ALA A 169 7.67 -3.17 20.41
C ALA A 169 8.92 -3.61 21.21
N VAL A 170 9.25 -4.90 21.16
CA VAL A 170 10.42 -5.46 21.85
C VAL A 170 11.73 -4.90 21.29
N CYS A 171 11.90 -4.93 19.96
CA CYS A 171 13.12 -4.45 19.34
C CYS A 171 13.31 -2.94 19.52
N THR A 172 12.25 -2.15 19.36
CA THR A 172 12.35 -0.69 19.53
C THR A 172 12.66 -0.30 20.97
N THR A 173 12.01 -0.89 21.95
CA THR A 173 12.29 -0.61 23.38
C THR A 173 13.66 -1.08 23.82
N ALA A 174 14.15 -2.20 23.30
CA ALA A 174 15.49 -2.71 23.61
C ALA A 174 16.62 -1.80 23.07
N PHE A 175 16.39 -1.18 21.91
CA PHE A 175 17.40 -0.31 21.28
C PHE A 175 17.24 1.18 21.64
N LEU A 176 16.08 1.61 22.13
CA LEU A 176 15.82 3.02 22.48
C LEU A 176 16.83 3.64 23.46
N PRO A 177 17.35 2.93 24.48
CA PRO A 177 18.36 3.50 25.38
C PRO A 177 19.67 3.89 24.71
N TYR A 178 19.97 3.36 23.52
CA TYR A 178 21.18 3.67 22.75
C TYR A 178 21.01 4.86 21.80
N GLY A 179 19.76 5.28 21.54
CA GLY A 179 19.40 6.39 20.67
C GLY A 179 18.21 6.08 19.78
N ILE A 180 17.58 7.14 19.26
CA ILE A 180 16.35 7.02 18.44
C ILE A 180 16.65 6.33 17.09
N GLU A 181 17.84 6.52 16.55
CA GLU A 181 18.33 5.88 15.33
C GLU A 181 18.45 4.36 15.50
N TYR A 182 18.90 3.90 16.67
CA TYR A 182 18.95 2.46 16.98
C TYR A 182 17.55 1.89 17.20
N ALA A 183 16.63 2.66 17.79
CA ALA A 183 15.24 2.25 17.93
C ALA A 183 14.55 2.13 16.56
N ALA A 184 14.81 3.05 15.62
CA ALA A 184 14.34 2.95 14.23
C ALA A 184 14.94 1.75 13.51
N ALA A 185 16.23 1.44 13.74
CA ALA A 185 16.88 0.22 13.26
C ALA A 185 16.22 -1.04 13.86
N GLY A 186 15.85 -1.01 15.14
CA GLY A 186 15.09 -2.08 15.81
C GLY A 186 13.75 -2.36 15.12
N ALA A 187 13.04 -1.32 14.70
CA ALA A 187 11.82 -1.46 13.91
C ALA A 187 12.09 -2.15 12.55
N MET A 188 13.21 -1.85 11.90
CA MET A 188 13.61 -2.53 10.66
C MET A 188 14.02 -3.98 10.91
N ILE A 189 14.72 -4.28 12.00
CA ILE A 189 15.09 -5.65 12.41
C ILE A 189 13.82 -6.49 12.62
N SER A 190 12.78 -5.93 13.24
CA SER A 190 11.50 -6.64 13.40
C SER A 190 10.90 -7.07 12.06
N SER A 191 11.06 -6.26 11.02
CA SER A 191 10.63 -6.57 9.65
C SER A 191 11.46 -7.69 9.02
N VAL A 192 12.77 -7.70 9.26
CA VAL A 192 13.68 -8.78 8.81
C VAL A 192 13.29 -10.11 9.46
N ILE A 193 13.10 -10.11 10.79
CA ILE A 193 12.72 -11.32 11.52
C ILE A 193 11.33 -11.81 11.08
N GLY A 194 10.37 -10.91 10.86
CA GLY A 194 9.06 -11.25 10.30
C GLY A 194 9.16 -11.98 8.96
N GLU A 195 9.98 -11.47 8.04
CA GLU A 195 10.21 -12.13 6.74
C GLU A 195 10.96 -13.46 6.89
N MET A 196 11.90 -13.58 7.85
CA MET A 196 12.56 -14.85 8.16
C MET A 196 11.58 -15.91 8.66
N ILE A 197 10.63 -15.54 9.53
CA ILE A 197 9.56 -16.43 10.00
C ILE A 197 8.65 -16.86 8.85
N SER A 198 8.28 -15.91 7.99
CA SER A 198 7.53 -16.17 6.75
C SER A 198 8.27 -17.17 5.85
N LEU A 199 9.57 -16.96 5.63
CA LEU A 199 10.41 -17.86 4.85
C LEU A 199 10.50 -19.26 5.49
N ALA A 200 10.74 -19.33 6.80
CA ALA A 200 10.79 -20.60 7.52
C ALA A 200 9.48 -21.39 7.33
N TYR A 201 8.34 -20.74 7.49
CA TYR A 201 7.04 -21.36 7.23
C TYR A 201 6.90 -21.84 5.77
N LEU A 202 7.29 -21.01 4.79
CA LEU A 202 7.26 -21.39 3.37
C LEU A 202 8.16 -22.60 3.06
N LEU A 203 9.36 -22.66 3.67
CA LEU A 203 10.27 -23.81 3.53
C LEU A 203 9.68 -25.08 4.14
N ILE A 204 9.07 -24.98 5.32
CA ILE A 204 8.36 -26.10 5.96
C ILE A 204 7.20 -26.56 5.07
N ALA A 205 6.33 -25.63 4.63
CA ALA A 205 5.23 -25.93 3.73
C ALA A 205 5.71 -26.57 2.41
N PHE A 206 6.83 -26.06 1.86
CA PHE A 206 7.45 -26.64 0.67
C PHE A 206 7.94 -28.06 0.93
N ARG A 207 8.60 -28.33 2.06
CA ARG A 207 9.09 -29.68 2.41
C ARG A 207 7.96 -30.71 2.45
N TYR A 208 6.79 -30.34 2.98
CA TYR A 208 5.64 -31.26 3.07
C TYR A 208 4.83 -31.36 1.76
N LYS A 209 4.73 -30.28 0.99
CA LYS A 209 3.88 -30.22 -0.22
C LYS A 209 4.63 -30.36 -1.54
N LYS A 210 5.96 -30.49 -1.50
CA LYS A 210 6.77 -30.62 -2.74
C LYS A 210 6.52 -31.95 -3.44
N THR A 211 6.47 -31.87 -4.78
CA THR A 211 6.42 -33.03 -5.69
C THR A 211 7.78 -33.33 -6.33
N ILE A 212 8.79 -32.51 -6.05
CA ILE A 212 10.11 -32.52 -6.71
C ILE A 212 11.24 -32.46 -5.68
N ARG A 213 12.40 -33.04 -6.03
CA ARG A 213 13.63 -32.99 -5.23
C ARG A 213 14.61 -32.00 -5.85
N ILE A 214 14.72 -30.78 -5.30
CA ILE A 214 15.57 -29.71 -5.83
C ILE A 214 17.07 -30.05 -5.68
N ARG A 215 17.48 -30.57 -4.52
CA ARG A 215 18.89 -30.78 -4.17
C ARG A 215 19.63 -31.78 -5.09
N LYS A 216 18.91 -32.72 -5.69
CA LYS A 216 19.52 -33.74 -6.54
C LYS A 216 19.88 -33.15 -7.91
N ARG A 217 21.18 -33.08 -8.27
CA ARG A 217 21.71 -32.55 -9.53
C ARG A 217 21.38 -31.07 -9.77
N PHE A 218 21.56 -30.21 -8.75
CA PHE A 218 21.28 -28.77 -8.82
C PHE A 218 22.07 -28.07 -9.94
N PHE A 219 23.39 -28.23 -9.97
CA PHE A 219 24.24 -27.61 -10.99
C PHE A 219 23.97 -28.11 -12.40
N LYS A 220 23.65 -29.41 -12.55
CA LYS A 220 23.24 -29.95 -13.86
C LYS A 220 21.94 -29.32 -14.33
N ALA A 221 20.98 -29.10 -13.44
CA ALA A 221 19.72 -28.43 -13.77
C ALA A 221 19.90 -26.96 -14.19
N ILE A 222 20.94 -26.28 -13.70
CA ILE A 222 21.31 -24.93 -14.18
C ILE A 222 21.86 -25.02 -15.60
N HIS A 223 22.77 -25.96 -15.85
CA HIS A 223 23.39 -26.12 -17.18
C HIS A 223 22.36 -26.47 -18.25
N ASP A 224 21.46 -27.39 -17.95
CA ASP A 224 20.41 -27.86 -18.86
C ASP A 224 19.22 -26.87 -18.94
N GLY A 225 19.22 -25.79 -18.12
CA GLY A 225 18.12 -24.85 -17.96
C GLY A 225 18.14 -23.60 -18.86
N LYS A 226 18.99 -23.52 -19.90
CA LYS A 226 19.14 -22.34 -20.76
C LYS A 226 17.80 -21.85 -21.36
N ASP A 227 16.97 -22.77 -21.86
CA ASP A 227 15.65 -22.41 -22.40
C ASP A 227 14.70 -21.92 -21.31
N THR A 228 14.79 -22.49 -20.11
CA THR A 228 14.01 -22.04 -18.96
C THR A 228 14.44 -20.65 -18.52
N PHE A 229 15.73 -20.36 -18.53
CA PHE A 229 16.25 -19.02 -18.27
C PHE A 229 15.67 -17.99 -19.25
N LYS A 230 15.73 -18.27 -20.56
CA LYS A 230 15.18 -17.38 -21.59
C LYS A 230 13.67 -17.15 -21.39
N GLN A 231 12.91 -18.20 -21.08
CA GLN A 231 11.48 -18.09 -20.79
C GLN A 231 11.20 -17.28 -19.50
N LEU A 232 11.99 -17.47 -18.45
CA LEU A 232 11.86 -16.68 -17.23
C LEU A 232 12.16 -15.20 -17.52
N MET A 233 13.25 -14.89 -18.23
CA MET A 233 13.64 -13.52 -18.54
C MET A 233 12.65 -12.79 -19.45
N SER A 234 12.04 -13.48 -20.42
CA SER A 234 11.03 -12.88 -21.28
C SER A 234 9.79 -12.36 -20.54
N ILE A 235 9.49 -12.92 -19.37
CA ILE A 235 8.38 -12.49 -18.51
C ILE A 235 8.89 -11.57 -17.40
N ALA A 236 10.01 -11.92 -16.77
CA ALA A 236 10.56 -11.23 -15.63
C ALA A 236 11.03 -9.80 -15.97
N LEU A 237 11.71 -9.62 -17.10
CA LEU A 237 12.29 -8.33 -17.49
C LEU A 237 11.21 -7.24 -17.69
N PRO A 238 10.15 -7.45 -18.50
CA PRO A 238 9.06 -6.47 -18.63
C PRO A 238 8.35 -6.21 -17.30
N THR A 239 8.14 -7.26 -16.50
CA THR A 239 7.49 -7.14 -15.18
C THR A 239 8.33 -6.31 -14.22
N THR A 240 9.65 -6.50 -14.22
CA THR A 240 10.59 -5.71 -13.41
C THR A 240 10.58 -4.25 -13.84
N GLY A 241 10.67 -3.99 -15.15
CA GLY A 241 10.65 -2.63 -15.69
C GLY A 241 9.40 -1.85 -15.26
N SER A 242 8.24 -2.47 -15.38
CA SER A 242 6.98 -1.87 -14.96
C SER A 242 6.93 -1.56 -13.45
N ARG A 243 7.40 -2.48 -12.60
CA ARG A 243 7.47 -2.28 -11.14
C ARG A 243 8.52 -1.25 -10.74
N PHE A 244 9.66 -1.25 -11.42
CA PHE A 244 10.75 -0.31 -11.18
C PHE A 244 10.28 1.13 -11.42
N ILE A 245 9.59 1.39 -12.54
CA ILE A 245 9.01 2.70 -12.85
C ILE A 245 8.06 3.15 -11.74
N GLY A 246 7.21 2.26 -11.21
CA GLY A 246 6.32 2.59 -10.11
C GLY A 246 7.04 2.90 -8.80
N ASN A 247 8.09 2.15 -8.48
CA ASN A 247 8.80 2.26 -7.19
C ASN A 247 9.88 3.35 -7.17
N ILE A 248 10.42 3.76 -8.33
CA ILE A 248 11.48 4.77 -8.37
C ILE A 248 10.99 6.14 -7.87
N SER A 249 9.74 6.51 -8.16
CA SER A 249 9.16 7.75 -7.66
C SER A 249 9.05 7.73 -6.13
N TRP A 250 8.68 6.58 -5.57
CA TRP A 250 8.58 6.43 -4.13
C TRP A 250 9.94 6.43 -3.43
N PHE A 251 10.96 5.85 -4.10
CA PHE A 251 12.34 5.91 -3.64
C PHE A 251 12.91 7.34 -3.66
N LEU A 252 12.59 8.12 -4.69
CA LEU A 252 13.06 9.49 -4.82
C LEU A 252 12.38 10.46 -3.85
N GLU A 253 11.17 10.18 -3.39
CA GLU A 253 10.37 11.09 -2.57
C GLU A 253 11.10 11.54 -1.28
N PRO A 254 11.61 10.66 -0.39
CA PRO A 254 12.33 11.10 0.80
C PRO A 254 13.61 11.88 0.47
N ILE A 255 14.29 11.51 -0.61
CA ILE A 255 15.50 12.20 -1.07
C ILE A 255 15.19 13.64 -1.46
N VAL A 256 14.17 13.80 -2.33
CA VAL A 256 13.79 15.14 -2.82
C VAL A 256 13.24 15.99 -1.68
N VAL A 257 12.45 15.42 -0.76
CA VAL A 257 11.96 16.16 0.42
C VAL A 257 13.13 16.59 1.32
N ALA A 258 14.06 15.69 1.64
CA ALA A 258 15.20 16.00 2.51
C ALA A 258 16.07 17.11 1.90
N GLN A 259 16.42 16.99 0.62
CA GLN A 259 17.20 18.01 -0.09
C GLN A 259 16.48 19.36 -0.19
N SER A 260 15.18 19.33 -0.46
CA SER A 260 14.37 20.55 -0.55
C SER A 260 14.29 21.29 0.79
N LEU A 261 14.08 20.56 1.88
CA LEU A 261 14.06 21.16 3.22
C LEU A 261 15.43 21.67 3.65
N ALA A 262 16.53 21.01 3.27
CA ALA A 262 17.89 21.50 3.49
C ALA A 262 18.13 22.83 2.74
N ILE A 263 17.66 22.94 1.48
CA ILE A 263 17.72 24.20 0.70
C ILE A 263 16.88 25.29 1.39
N ALA A 264 15.73 24.94 1.96
CA ALA A 264 14.87 25.87 2.71
C ALA A 264 15.45 26.28 4.08
N GLY A 265 16.61 25.71 4.49
CA GLY A 265 17.30 26.04 5.72
C GLY A 265 16.89 25.25 6.96
N TYR A 266 16.15 24.17 6.81
CA TYR A 266 15.78 23.29 7.94
C TYR A 266 16.95 22.41 8.36
N ALA A 267 17.12 22.26 9.68
CA ALA A 267 18.07 21.30 10.22
C ALA A 267 17.64 19.85 9.89
N ALA A 268 18.61 18.94 9.65
CA ALA A 268 18.32 17.57 9.25
C ALA A 268 17.38 16.84 10.20
N VAL A 269 17.56 17.00 11.51
CA VAL A 269 16.71 16.40 12.55
C VAL A 269 15.26 16.85 12.42
N GLU A 270 15.06 18.14 12.23
CA GLU A 270 13.70 18.72 12.09
C GLU A 270 13.06 18.30 10.76
N ALA A 271 13.82 18.28 9.67
CA ALA A 271 13.35 17.79 8.37
C ALA A 271 12.91 16.31 8.46
N THR A 272 13.71 15.47 9.13
CA THR A 272 13.39 14.06 9.37
C THR A 272 12.12 13.90 10.20
N ARG A 273 11.96 14.67 11.28
CA ARG A 273 10.78 14.67 12.14
C ARG A 273 9.52 15.04 11.35
N GLN A 274 9.55 16.18 10.64
CA GLN A 274 8.42 16.65 9.84
C GLN A 274 8.06 15.68 8.71
N TYR A 275 9.05 15.05 8.08
CA TYR A 275 8.81 13.99 7.11
C TYR A 275 8.10 12.77 7.74
N GLY A 276 8.48 12.41 8.95
CA GLY A 276 7.81 11.35 9.72
C GLY A 276 6.36 11.69 10.04
N GLU A 277 6.09 12.92 10.50
CA GLU A 277 4.75 13.43 10.77
C GLU A 277 3.86 13.38 9.50
N LEU A 278 4.38 13.85 8.37
CA LEU A 278 3.63 13.89 7.11
C LEU A 278 3.41 12.48 6.55
N THR A 279 4.50 11.72 6.31
CA THR A 279 4.43 10.45 5.56
C THR A 279 4.13 9.25 6.44
N GLY A 280 4.69 9.22 7.64
CA GLY A 280 4.51 8.12 8.58
C GLY A 280 3.19 8.16 9.32
N LEU A 281 2.76 9.33 9.74
CA LEU A 281 1.56 9.50 10.57
C LEU A 281 0.36 9.98 9.75
N ALA A 282 0.44 11.17 9.14
CA ALA A 282 -0.70 11.79 8.46
C ALA A 282 -1.15 10.99 7.23
N LEU A 283 -0.26 10.66 6.30
CA LEU A 283 -0.61 9.88 5.11
C LEU A 283 -1.08 8.47 5.46
N THR A 284 -0.61 7.90 6.57
CA THR A 284 -1.08 6.61 7.06
C THR A 284 -2.55 6.66 7.44
N LEU A 285 -2.99 7.69 8.18
CA LEU A 285 -4.40 7.91 8.52
C LEU A 285 -5.24 8.20 7.28
N LEU A 286 -4.76 9.11 6.43
CA LEU A 286 -5.47 9.54 5.22
C LEU A 286 -5.68 8.39 4.22
N THR A 287 -4.74 7.46 4.12
CA THR A 287 -4.85 6.31 3.21
C THR A 287 -5.64 5.14 3.80
N LEU A 288 -5.89 5.11 5.12
CA LEU A 288 -6.59 4.00 5.76
C LEU A 288 -7.95 3.69 5.13
N PRO A 289 -8.85 4.66 4.87
CA PRO A 289 -10.15 4.38 4.28
C PRO A 289 -10.08 3.77 2.87
N SER A 290 -8.95 3.85 2.20
CA SER A 290 -8.78 3.28 0.85
C SER A 290 -8.95 1.76 0.78
N PHE A 291 -8.99 1.04 1.93
CA PHE A 291 -9.29 -0.39 1.94
C PHE A 291 -10.68 -0.69 1.35
N ILE A 292 -11.67 0.21 1.57
CA ILE A 292 -13.02 0.08 1.03
C ILE A 292 -12.98 0.19 -0.49
N THR A 293 -12.33 1.24 -1.00
CA THR A 293 -12.26 1.50 -2.44
C THR A 293 -11.39 0.48 -3.17
N TYR A 294 -10.38 -0.08 -2.51
CA TYR A 294 -9.58 -1.17 -3.05
C TYR A 294 -10.38 -2.47 -3.18
N SER A 295 -11.16 -2.81 -2.16
CA SER A 295 -12.04 -3.99 -2.22
C SER A 295 -13.05 -3.86 -3.35
N LEU A 296 -13.61 -2.67 -3.52
CA LEU A 296 -14.51 -2.35 -4.63
C LEU A 296 -13.81 -2.48 -5.99
N SER A 297 -12.57 -1.99 -6.10
CA SER A 297 -11.76 -2.07 -7.31
C SER A 297 -11.49 -3.51 -7.74
N THR A 298 -11.17 -4.40 -6.80
CA THR A 298 -10.92 -5.82 -7.11
C THR A 298 -12.17 -6.54 -7.63
N ALA A 299 -13.35 -6.17 -7.15
CA ALA A 299 -14.63 -6.69 -7.64
C ALA A 299 -15.04 -6.09 -9.00
N LEU A 300 -14.62 -4.85 -9.26
CA LEU A 300 -15.03 -4.10 -10.46
C LEU A 300 -14.34 -4.62 -11.72
N VAL A 301 -13.07 -5.04 -11.65
CA VAL A 301 -12.31 -5.54 -12.80
C VAL A 301 -13.03 -6.67 -13.54
N PRO A 302 -13.36 -7.81 -12.91
CA PRO A 302 -14.03 -8.90 -13.63
C PRO A 302 -15.44 -8.51 -14.11
N ALA A 303 -16.16 -7.70 -13.31
CA ALA A 303 -17.53 -7.27 -13.66
C ALA A 303 -17.57 -6.37 -14.91
N ILE A 304 -16.57 -5.52 -15.10
CA ILE A 304 -16.44 -4.68 -16.29
C ILE A 304 -15.93 -5.48 -17.48
N SER A 305 -14.91 -6.32 -17.30
CA SER A 305 -14.36 -7.17 -18.38
C SER A 305 -15.44 -8.07 -18.97
N GLU A 306 -16.25 -8.72 -18.13
CA GLU A 306 -17.39 -9.54 -18.57
C GLU A 306 -18.42 -8.71 -19.33
N GLY A 307 -18.77 -7.53 -18.81
CA GLY A 307 -19.73 -6.63 -19.46
C GLY A 307 -19.28 -6.13 -20.81
N MET A 308 -17.97 -5.86 -20.97
CA MET A 308 -17.39 -5.45 -22.24
C MET A 308 -17.37 -6.58 -23.26
N GLU A 309 -16.98 -7.80 -22.85
CA GLU A 309 -16.98 -8.99 -23.71
C GLU A 309 -18.38 -9.33 -24.22
N GLN A 310 -19.42 -9.13 -23.37
CA GLN A 310 -20.80 -9.34 -23.73
C GLN A 310 -21.44 -8.14 -24.47
N ASN A 311 -20.67 -7.12 -24.85
CA ASN A 311 -21.15 -5.86 -25.46
C ASN A 311 -22.24 -5.13 -24.64
N LYS A 312 -22.32 -5.34 -23.33
CA LYS A 312 -23.29 -4.74 -22.43
C LYS A 312 -22.80 -3.40 -21.86
N ARG A 313 -22.51 -2.42 -22.72
CA ARG A 313 -21.96 -1.11 -22.33
C ARG A 313 -22.78 -0.40 -21.24
N LYS A 314 -24.09 -0.43 -21.31
CA LYS A 314 -24.98 0.18 -20.29
C LYS A 314 -24.76 -0.44 -18.89
N THR A 315 -24.52 -1.75 -18.82
CA THR A 315 -24.21 -2.44 -17.56
C THR A 315 -22.86 -2.01 -17.01
N VAL A 316 -21.86 -1.84 -17.88
CA VAL A 316 -20.52 -1.35 -17.51
C VAL A 316 -20.61 0.08 -16.96
N GLU A 317 -21.31 0.98 -17.65
CA GLU A 317 -21.56 2.35 -17.18
C GLU A 317 -22.27 2.40 -15.83
N TYR A 318 -23.29 1.56 -15.67
CA TYR A 318 -24.03 1.44 -14.40
C TYR A 318 -23.12 0.99 -13.26
N ARG A 319 -22.27 -0.04 -13.48
CA ARG A 319 -21.31 -0.54 -12.50
C ARG A 319 -20.28 0.51 -12.13
N LEU A 320 -19.77 1.27 -13.11
CA LEU A 320 -18.84 2.37 -12.87
C LEU A 320 -19.50 3.46 -12.02
N LYS A 321 -20.72 3.92 -12.39
CA LYS A 321 -21.48 4.92 -11.62
C LYS A 321 -21.72 4.46 -10.18
N GLN A 322 -22.11 3.21 -10.00
CA GLN A 322 -22.30 2.62 -8.67
C GLN A 322 -20.99 2.62 -7.85
N ALA A 323 -19.87 2.25 -8.47
CA ALA A 323 -18.57 2.26 -7.81
C ALA A 323 -18.14 3.68 -7.41
N MET A 324 -18.25 4.65 -8.32
CA MET A 324 -17.92 6.05 -8.05
C MET A 324 -18.79 6.64 -6.92
N ARG A 325 -20.09 6.33 -6.93
CA ARG A 325 -21.01 6.74 -5.87
C ARG A 325 -20.62 6.15 -4.51
N LEU A 326 -20.30 4.86 -4.46
CA LEU A 326 -19.84 4.21 -3.21
C LEU A 326 -18.54 4.84 -2.69
N CYS A 327 -17.60 5.20 -3.59
CA CYS A 327 -16.39 5.91 -3.22
C CYS A 327 -16.68 7.30 -2.66
N LEU A 328 -17.64 8.03 -3.25
CA LEU A 328 -18.04 9.34 -2.76
C LEU A 328 -18.66 9.25 -1.36
N LEU A 329 -19.56 8.29 -1.15
CA LEU A 329 -20.24 8.12 0.13
C LEU A 329 -19.27 7.65 1.24
N SER A 330 -18.46 6.63 0.98
CA SER A 330 -17.48 6.13 1.96
C SER A 330 -16.30 7.07 2.16
N GLY A 331 -15.83 7.69 1.09
CA GLY A 331 -14.78 8.71 1.15
C GLY A 331 -15.25 9.98 1.86
N GLY A 332 -16.49 10.41 1.65
CA GLY A 332 -17.06 11.59 2.27
C GLY A 332 -17.08 11.50 3.79
N ILE A 333 -17.62 10.43 4.35
CA ILE A 333 -17.61 10.23 5.82
C ILE A 333 -16.18 10.14 6.36
N SER A 334 -15.28 9.49 5.62
CA SER A 334 -13.87 9.40 6.01
C SER A 334 -13.20 10.76 6.04
N CYS A 335 -13.45 11.61 5.04
CA CYS A 335 -12.94 12.98 5.01
C CYS A 335 -13.47 13.82 6.18
N ILE A 336 -14.76 13.70 6.53
CA ILE A 336 -15.35 14.39 7.68
C ILE A 336 -14.63 13.96 8.96
N ILE A 337 -14.52 12.66 9.21
CA ILE A 337 -13.90 12.13 10.42
C ILE A 337 -12.44 12.59 10.51
N LEU A 338 -11.68 12.48 9.43
CA LEU A 338 -10.27 12.87 9.39
C LEU A 338 -10.08 14.39 9.52
N PHE A 339 -10.98 15.20 9.00
CA PHE A 339 -10.91 16.66 9.11
C PHE A 339 -11.30 17.16 10.50
N VAL A 340 -12.45 16.71 11.00
CA VAL A 340 -13.04 17.21 12.26
C VAL A 340 -12.27 16.72 13.47
N TYR A 341 -11.88 15.44 13.48
CA TYR A 341 -11.26 14.77 14.61
C TYR A 341 -9.76 14.53 14.43
N ALA A 342 -9.09 15.26 13.52
CA ALA A 342 -7.66 15.08 13.21
C ALA A 342 -6.79 15.06 14.49
N GLU A 343 -6.95 16.05 15.37
CA GLU A 343 -6.18 16.18 16.62
C GLU A 343 -6.45 15.02 17.58
N ASN A 344 -7.73 14.70 17.79
CA ASN A 344 -8.13 13.62 18.70
C ASN A 344 -7.66 12.26 18.17
N LEU A 345 -7.73 12.04 16.84
CA LEU A 345 -7.28 10.80 16.21
C LEU A 345 -5.77 10.63 16.28
N THR A 346 -5.00 11.67 15.96
CA THR A 346 -3.53 11.60 16.00
C THR A 346 -3.05 11.43 17.44
N LEU A 347 -3.61 12.17 18.39
CA LEU A 347 -3.29 12.03 19.80
C LEU A 347 -3.65 10.64 20.33
N PHE A 348 -4.85 10.15 20.02
CA PHE A 348 -5.30 8.82 20.45
C PHE A 348 -4.45 7.71 19.84
N MET A 349 -4.12 7.78 18.56
CA MET A 349 -3.39 6.71 17.87
C MET A 349 -1.89 6.79 18.12
N TYR A 350 -1.30 7.97 18.00
CA TYR A 350 0.16 8.15 17.98
C TYR A 350 0.73 8.75 19.26
N GLY A 351 -0.11 9.34 20.13
CA GLY A 351 0.33 10.02 21.35
C GLY A 351 0.81 11.45 21.11
N SER A 352 0.69 11.96 19.89
CA SER A 352 1.03 13.34 19.49
C SER A 352 0.00 13.90 18.53
N SER A 353 -0.21 15.22 18.56
CA SER A 353 -1.12 15.93 17.67
C SER A 353 -0.42 16.69 16.54
N HIS A 354 0.91 16.67 16.43
CA HIS A 354 1.65 17.46 15.43
C HIS A 354 1.25 17.10 14.00
N ALA A 355 1.04 15.81 13.72
CA ALA A 355 0.59 15.35 12.40
C ALA A 355 -0.84 15.81 12.05
N ALA A 356 -1.63 16.30 13.00
CA ALA A 356 -3.02 16.69 12.77
C ALA A 356 -3.17 17.83 11.77
N ILE A 357 -2.20 18.73 11.70
CA ILE A 357 -2.22 19.85 10.75
C ILE A 357 -2.22 19.34 9.30
N TYR A 358 -1.39 18.32 9.00
CA TYR A 358 -1.32 17.70 7.68
C TYR A 358 -2.57 16.90 7.37
N VAL A 359 -3.10 16.14 8.36
CA VAL A 359 -4.35 15.39 8.20
C VAL A 359 -5.49 16.34 7.87
N LYS A 360 -5.65 17.42 8.65
CA LYS A 360 -6.70 18.43 8.46
C LYS A 360 -6.61 19.12 7.10
N PHE A 361 -5.40 19.53 6.72
CA PHE A 361 -5.14 20.16 5.43
C PHE A 361 -5.43 19.26 4.24
N MET A 362 -5.02 17.99 4.32
CA MET A 362 -5.09 17.06 3.18
C MET A 362 -6.43 16.32 3.08
N ALA A 363 -7.16 16.11 4.18
CA ALA A 363 -8.37 15.29 4.23
C ALA A 363 -9.42 15.63 3.17
N PRO A 364 -9.79 16.89 2.90
CA PRO A 364 -10.79 17.23 1.88
C PRO A 364 -10.39 16.75 0.49
N PHE A 365 -9.12 16.87 0.13
CA PHE A 365 -8.58 16.49 -1.18
C PHE A 365 -8.41 14.97 -1.33
N PHE A 366 -8.27 14.24 -0.21
CA PHE A 366 -8.19 12.79 -0.23
C PHE A 366 -9.47 12.11 -0.71
N LEU A 367 -10.58 12.82 -0.76
CA LEU A 367 -11.77 12.36 -1.45
C LEU A 367 -11.47 11.95 -2.90
N LEU A 368 -10.62 12.72 -3.60
CA LEU A 368 -10.19 12.40 -4.96
C LEU A 368 -9.29 11.16 -5.02
N TYR A 369 -8.44 10.96 -4.01
CA TYR A 369 -7.62 9.76 -3.90
C TYR A 369 -8.44 8.48 -3.87
N TYR A 370 -9.59 8.49 -3.16
CA TYR A 370 -10.45 7.30 -3.07
C TYR A 370 -11.10 6.90 -4.39
N PHE A 371 -11.18 7.79 -5.37
CA PHE A 371 -11.63 7.47 -6.72
C PHE A 371 -10.57 6.79 -7.59
N GLN A 372 -9.28 6.93 -7.26
CA GLN A 372 -8.19 6.41 -8.10
C GLN A 372 -8.26 4.89 -8.27
N GLY A 373 -8.54 4.15 -7.19
CA GLY A 373 -8.62 2.69 -7.22
C GLY A 373 -9.63 2.17 -8.25
N PRO A 374 -10.92 2.54 -8.17
CA PRO A 374 -11.93 2.15 -9.14
C PRO A 374 -11.64 2.62 -10.58
N LEU A 375 -11.16 3.85 -10.77
CA LEU A 375 -10.79 4.34 -12.10
C LEU A 375 -9.66 3.52 -12.71
N GLN A 376 -8.63 3.20 -11.93
CA GLN A 376 -7.53 2.34 -12.36
C GLN A 376 -8.02 0.92 -12.67
N ALA A 377 -8.93 0.36 -11.87
CA ALA A 377 -9.53 -0.94 -12.12
C ALA A 377 -10.30 -0.99 -13.44
N VAL A 378 -11.04 0.07 -13.76
CA VAL A 378 -11.73 0.22 -15.04
C VAL A 378 -10.75 0.26 -16.21
N LEU A 379 -9.68 1.05 -16.10
CA LEU A 379 -8.64 1.10 -17.15
C LEU A 379 -7.99 -0.26 -17.37
N GLN A 380 -7.72 -1.01 -16.31
CA GLN A 380 -7.20 -2.38 -16.41
C GLN A 380 -8.20 -3.32 -17.10
N ALA A 381 -9.48 -3.26 -16.74
CA ALA A 381 -10.54 -4.07 -17.33
C ALA A 381 -10.78 -3.76 -18.81
N LEU A 382 -10.51 -2.52 -19.24
CA LEU A 382 -10.59 -2.06 -20.64
C LEU A 382 -9.32 -2.33 -21.45
N ASN A 383 -8.34 -3.09 -20.90
CA ASN A 383 -7.02 -3.32 -21.52
C ASN A 383 -6.18 -2.03 -21.70
N LEU A 384 -6.47 -0.98 -20.94
CA LEU A 384 -5.76 0.31 -20.93
C LEU A 384 -4.75 0.42 -19.77
N ALA A 385 -4.18 -0.69 -19.33
CA ALA A 385 -3.21 -0.73 -18.24
C ALA A 385 -1.96 0.14 -18.53
N GLY A 386 -1.54 0.22 -19.80
CA GLY A 386 -0.46 1.10 -20.25
C GLY A 386 -0.80 2.58 -20.03
N ALA A 387 -2.01 3.02 -20.36
CA ALA A 387 -2.47 4.38 -20.13
C ALA A 387 -2.55 4.68 -18.63
N ALA A 388 -3.03 3.74 -17.81
CA ALA A 388 -3.04 3.90 -16.35
C ALA A 388 -1.62 4.08 -15.78
N MET A 389 -0.65 3.32 -16.28
CA MET A 389 0.76 3.44 -15.91
C MET A 389 1.33 4.82 -16.32
N THR A 390 1.07 5.26 -17.54
CA THR A 390 1.52 6.58 -18.04
C THR A 390 0.94 7.71 -17.21
N ASN A 391 -0.36 7.68 -16.90
CA ASN A 391 -1.02 8.67 -16.06
C ASN A 391 -0.39 8.74 -14.65
N SER A 392 -0.10 7.57 -14.06
CA SER A 392 0.57 7.48 -12.76
C SER A 392 2.00 8.02 -12.82
N LEU A 393 2.72 7.74 -13.90
CA LEU A 393 4.09 8.24 -14.11
C LEU A 393 4.10 9.76 -14.25
N ILE A 394 3.20 10.34 -15.05
CA ILE A 394 3.04 11.79 -15.18
C ILE A 394 2.79 12.41 -13.80
N GLY A 395 1.84 11.87 -13.03
CA GLY A 395 1.56 12.35 -11.69
C GLY A 395 2.76 12.23 -10.75
N ALA A 396 3.53 11.16 -10.85
CA ALA A 396 4.73 10.95 -10.05
C ALA A 396 5.83 11.97 -10.37
N VAL A 397 6.08 12.24 -11.65
CA VAL A 397 7.07 13.23 -12.10
C VAL A 397 6.65 14.63 -11.66
N VAL A 398 5.38 15.01 -11.87
CA VAL A 398 4.87 16.32 -11.46
C VAL A 398 4.92 16.45 -9.94
N LYS A 399 4.47 15.44 -9.18
CA LYS A 399 4.57 15.43 -7.71
C LYS A 399 6.01 15.66 -7.25
N THR A 400 6.97 14.90 -7.77
CA THR A 400 8.38 15.00 -7.37
C THR A 400 8.98 16.36 -7.71
N GLY A 401 8.69 16.88 -8.91
CA GLY A 401 9.11 18.23 -9.31
C GLY A 401 8.49 19.34 -8.44
N MET A 402 7.20 19.21 -8.13
CA MET A 402 6.50 20.16 -7.25
C MET A 402 6.99 20.08 -5.79
N ILE A 403 7.38 18.91 -5.29
CA ILE A 403 8.04 18.79 -3.98
C ILE A 403 9.31 19.63 -3.98
N PHE A 404 10.16 19.48 -5.01
CA PHE A 404 11.39 20.25 -5.10
C PHE A 404 11.12 21.75 -5.13
N VAL A 405 10.17 22.21 -5.95
CA VAL A 405 9.86 23.65 -6.10
C VAL A 405 9.24 24.25 -4.84
N LEU A 406 8.26 23.56 -4.23
CA LEU A 406 7.49 24.13 -3.11
C LEU A 406 8.21 23.91 -1.77
N ALA A 407 8.76 22.73 -1.51
CA ALA A 407 9.39 22.45 -0.22
C ALA A 407 10.76 23.13 -0.06
N SER A 408 11.41 23.58 -1.15
CA SER A 408 12.64 24.37 -1.10
C SER A 408 12.41 25.83 -0.66
N GLN A 409 11.15 26.28 -0.64
CA GLN A 409 10.84 27.64 -0.19
C GLN A 409 10.67 27.68 1.32
N PRO A 410 11.40 28.54 2.06
CA PRO A 410 11.29 28.62 3.52
C PRO A 410 9.87 28.89 4.04
N SER A 411 9.05 29.59 3.25
CA SER A 411 7.65 29.90 3.59
C SER A 411 6.72 28.70 3.54
N PHE A 412 7.04 27.68 2.75
CA PHE A 412 6.22 26.47 2.61
C PHE A 412 6.81 25.26 3.37
N GLY A 413 8.12 25.04 3.27
CA GLY A 413 8.77 23.90 3.91
C GLY A 413 8.05 22.58 3.66
N ILE A 414 7.82 21.78 4.70
CA ILE A 414 7.14 20.47 4.59
C ILE A 414 5.67 20.58 4.13
N MET A 415 4.99 21.72 4.38
CA MET A 415 3.65 21.96 3.83
C MET A 415 3.67 22.06 2.30
N GLY A 416 4.79 22.51 1.72
CA GLY A 416 5.04 22.47 0.28
C GLY A 416 5.08 21.03 -0.26
N ALA A 417 5.70 20.11 0.48
CA ALA A 417 5.67 18.68 0.15
C ALA A 417 4.25 18.09 0.24
N ALA A 418 3.49 18.44 1.29
CA ALA A 418 2.10 18.03 1.44
C ALA A 418 1.23 18.52 0.27
N LEU A 419 1.39 19.79 -0.13
CA LEU A 419 0.68 20.39 -1.27
C LEU A 419 1.08 19.68 -2.59
N ALA A 420 2.36 19.40 -2.80
CA ALA A 420 2.84 18.69 -3.98
C ALA A 420 2.26 17.27 -4.09
N ILE A 421 2.13 16.55 -2.96
CA ILE A 421 1.47 15.25 -2.91
C ILE A 421 0.00 15.39 -3.32
N LEU A 422 -0.70 16.41 -2.84
CA LEU A 422 -2.10 16.69 -3.23
C LEU A 422 -2.23 16.99 -4.73
N ILE A 423 -1.34 17.81 -5.28
CA ILE A 423 -1.30 18.11 -6.73
C ILE A 423 -1.14 16.80 -7.52
N GLY A 424 -0.23 15.91 -7.09
CA GLY A 424 -0.07 14.60 -7.70
C GLY A 424 -1.33 13.74 -7.64
N ILE A 425 -2.01 13.69 -6.49
CA ILE A 425 -3.27 12.98 -6.31
C ILE A 425 -4.36 13.52 -7.24
N VAL A 426 -4.57 14.82 -7.27
CA VAL A 426 -5.56 15.48 -8.13
C VAL A 426 -5.27 15.18 -9.60
N LEU A 427 -4.02 15.36 -10.02
CA LEU A 427 -3.60 15.15 -11.41
C LEU A 427 -3.83 13.70 -11.86
N VAL A 428 -3.39 12.72 -11.08
CA VAL A 428 -3.58 11.29 -11.43
C VAL A 428 -5.06 10.95 -11.51
N THR A 429 -5.87 11.43 -10.56
CA THR A 429 -7.32 11.19 -10.58
C THR A 429 -7.98 11.76 -11.83
N LEU A 430 -7.64 13.01 -12.18
CA LEU A 430 -8.17 13.67 -13.37
C LEU A 430 -7.72 12.97 -14.66
N LEU A 431 -6.45 12.57 -14.76
CA LEU A 431 -5.92 11.83 -15.92
C LEU A 431 -6.60 10.47 -16.07
N HIS A 432 -6.81 9.74 -14.98
CA HIS A 432 -7.54 8.47 -15.02
C HIS A 432 -9.00 8.69 -15.44
N ALA A 433 -9.68 9.68 -14.85
CA ALA A 433 -11.07 10.02 -15.20
C ALA A 433 -11.20 10.45 -16.67
N ALA A 434 -10.29 11.28 -17.16
CA ALA A 434 -10.26 11.71 -18.56
C ALA A 434 -10.02 10.53 -19.51
N THR A 435 -9.12 9.62 -19.16
CA THR A 435 -8.82 8.43 -19.98
C THR A 435 -10.01 7.48 -20.03
N VAL A 436 -10.70 7.25 -18.89
CA VAL A 436 -11.93 6.46 -18.84
C VAL A 436 -13.04 7.13 -19.65
N GLY A 437 -13.21 8.45 -19.52
CA GLY A 437 -14.22 9.24 -20.21
C GLY A 437 -14.11 9.24 -21.74
N LYS A 438 -12.89 9.01 -22.30
CA LYS A 438 -12.70 8.84 -23.74
C LYS A 438 -13.28 7.54 -24.28
N VAL A 439 -13.39 6.50 -23.46
CA VAL A 439 -13.82 5.15 -23.88
C VAL A 439 -15.25 4.86 -23.43
N LEU A 440 -15.60 5.33 -22.24
CA LEU A 440 -16.96 5.18 -21.67
C LEU A 440 -17.54 6.56 -21.40
N PRO A 441 -18.73 6.88 -21.96
CA PRO A 441 -19.39 8.14 -21.64
C PRO A 441 -19.79 8.19 -20.16
N ILE A 442 -18.98 8.91 -19.37
CA ILE A 442 -19.26 9.09 -17.94
C ILE A 442 -20.27 10.22 -17.79
N HIS A 443 -21.55 9.88 -17.80
CA HIS A 443 -22.60 10.83 -17.40
C HIS A 443 -22.68 10.84 -15.87
N LEU A 444 -21.88 11.71 -15.25
CA LEU A 444 -21.97 11.90 -13.81
C LEU A 444 -23.30 12.61 -13.48
N PRO A 445 -24.10 12.07 -12.55
CA PRO A 445 -25.32 12.74 -12.10
C PRO A 445 -24.93 13.90 -11.17
N LEU A 446 -24.59 15.06 -11.78
CA LEU A 446 -24.09 16.24 -11.06
C LEU A 446 -24.99 16.67 -9.90
N LYS A 447 -26.29 16.50 -10.05
CA LYS A 447 -27.28 16.80 -8.99
C LYS A 447 -27.05 15.90 -7.76
N GLU A 448 -26.89 14.58 -7.96
CA GLU A 448 -26.66 13.64 -6.85
C GLU A 448 -25.30 13.91 -6.18
N TYR A 449 -24.26 14.19 -6.97
CA TYR A 449 -22.92 14.54 -6.46
C TYR A 449 -22.94 15.86 -5.68
N GLY A 450 -23.66 16.86 -6.16
CA GLY A 450 -23.86 18.14 -5.47
C GLY A 450 -24.56 17.95 -4.12
N ILE A 451 -25.62 17.15 -4.08
CA ILE A 451 -26.32 16.83 -2.82
C ILE A 451 -25.37 16.06 -1.87
N CYS A 452 -24.58 15.12 -2.37
CA CYS A 452 -23.58 14.41 -1.53
C CYS A 452 -22.56 15.38 -0.90
N VAL A 453 -22.05 16.35 -1.69
CA VAL A 453 -21.14 17.37 -1.18
C VAL A 453 -21.80 18.23 -0.11
N LEU A 454 -23.05 18.64 -0.30
CA LEU A 454 -23.82 19.38 0.72
C LEU A 454 -24.02 18.57 2.00
N VAL A 455 -24.30 17.25 1.89
CA VAL A 455 -24.37 16.35 3.05
C VAL A 455 -23.03 16.26 3.76
N ILE A 456 -21.93 16.14 3.03
CA ILE A 456 -20.57 16.12 3.60
C ILE A 456 -20.30 17.40 4.39
N LEU A 457 -20.55 18.57 3.77
CA LEU A 457 -20.32 19.87 4.41
C LEU A 457 -21.25 20.08 5.63
N GLY A 458 -22.53 19.76 5.49
CA GLY A 458 -23.52 19.89 6.57
C GLY A 458 -23.20 18.97 7.75
N THR A 459 -22.89 17.69 7.49
CA THR A 459 -22.46 16.75 8.53
C THR A 459 -21.18 17.23 9.19
N GLY A 460 -20.21 17.71 8.41
CA GLY A 460 -18.95 18.26 8.94
C GLY A 460 -19.17 19.46 9.87
N ALA A 461 -20.02 20.41 9.48
CA ALA A 461 -20.36 21.56 10.32
C ALA A 461 -21.05 21.16 11.62
N VAL A 462 -22.03 20.26 11.56
CA VAL A 462 -22.71 19.75 12.78
C VAL A 462 -21.74 18.97 13.67
N SER A 463 -20.83 18.18 13.08
CA SER A 463 -19.82 17.44 13.84
C SER A 463 -18.81 18.34 14.54
N LEU A 464 -18.41 19.46 13.91
CA LEU A 464 -17.58 20.49 14.55
C LEU A 464 -18.30 21.13 15.74
N TRP A 465 -19.58 21.44 15.56
CA TRP A 465 -20.41 22.00 16.65
C TRP A 465 -20.56 21.00 17.81
N LEU A 466 -20.87 19.73 17.49
CA LEU A 466 -20.97 18.66 18.50
C LEU A 466 -19.67 18.45 19.27
N LYS A 467 -18.52 18.48 18.57
CA LYS A 467 -17.20 18.39 19.22
C LYS A 467 -17.02 19.47 20.27
N HIS A 468 -17.46 20.70 20.00
CA HIS A 468 -17.37 21.81 20.94
C HIS A 468 -18.28 21.64 22.17
N GLN A 469 -19.50 21.09 21.98
CA GLN A 469 -20.47 20.92 23.06
C GLN A 469 -20.14 19.75 24.01
N VAL A 470 -19.52 18.68 23.46
CA VAL A 470 -19.26 17.44 24.20
C VAL A 470 -17.88 17.43 24.85
N SER A 471 -17.01 18.39 24.47
CA SER A 471 -15.64 18.47 24.98
C SER A 471 -15.59 18.50 26.51
N GLY A 472 -14.93 17.49 27.11
CA GLY A 472 -14.71 17.38 28.55
C GLY A 472 -15.81 16.65 29.33
N LEU A 473 -16.86 16.11 28.68
CA LEU A 473 -17.93 15.36 29.37
C LEU A 473 -17.53 13.91 29.68
N PHE A 474 -16.61 13.35 28.92
CA PHE A 474 -16.17 11.95 29.05
C PHE A 474 -14.64 11.83 29.01
N THR A 475 -14.13 10.63 29.27
CA THR A 475 -12.70 10.36 29.00
C THR A 475 -12.39 10.52 27.52
N ALA A 476 -11.24 11.07 27.17
CA ALA A 476 -10.87 11.42 25.78
C ALA A 476 -11.09 10.28 24.76
N PRO A 477 -10.78 8.99 25.04
CA PRO A 477 -11.08 7.90 24.11
C PRO A 477 -12.57 7.61 23.93
N ALA A 478 -13.36 7.67 25.01
CA ALA A 478 -14.81 7.42 24.96
C ALA A 478 -15.54 8.56 24.23
N GLU A 479 -15.11 9.80 24.47
CA GLU A 479 -15.59 10.99 23.78
C GLU A 479 -15.36 10.87 22.27
N LEU A 480 -14.17 10.51 21.85
CA LEU A 480 -13.82 10.34 20.43
C LEU A 480 -14.69 9.27 19.75
N VAL A 481 -14.83 8.09 20.39
CA VAL A 481 -15.64 6.99 19.84
C VAL A 481 -17.10 7.40 19.72
N MET A 482 -17.65 8.06 20.75
CA MET A 482 -19.04 8.55 20.74
C MET A 482 -19.25 9.60 19.64
N LEU A 483 -18.36 10.58 19.52
CA LEU A 483 -18.45 11.63 18.50
C LEU A 483 -18.37 11.06 17.08
N ILE A 484 -17.47 10.10 16.82
CA ILE A 484 -17.38 9.41 15.53
C ILE A 484 -18.68 8.64 15.25
N PHE A 485 -19.21 7.93 16.24
CA PHE A 485 -20.46 7.19 16.10
C PHE A 485 -21.64 8.13 15.77
N LEU A 486 -21.79 9.25 16.50
CA LEU A 486 -22.81 10.25 16.23
C LEU A 486 -22.68 10.88 14.85
N THR A 487 -21.45 11.18 14.42
CA THR A 487 -21.16 11.67 13.07
C THR A 487 -21.57 10.67 12.00
N CYS A 488 -21.22 9.40 12.16
CA CYS A 488 -21.61 8.33 11.24
C CYS A 488 -23.14 8.18 11.18
N MET A 489 -23.81 8.20 12.32
CA MET A 489 -25.26 8.09 12.41
C MET A 489 -25.94 9.27 11.72
N LEU A 490 -25.51 10.51 11.99
CA LEU A 490 -26.04 11.71 11.34
C LEU A 490 -25.86 11.64 9.81
N TYR A 491 -24.65 11.25 9.37
CA TYR A 491 -24.34 11.13 7.94
C TYR A 491 -25.28 10.13 7.25
N VAL A 492 -25.44 8.95 7.82
CA VAL A 492 -26.32 7.90 7.26
C VAL A 492 -27.78 8.35 7.24
N ILE A 493 -28.27 9.01 8.31
CA ILE A 493 -29.63 9.55 8.38
C ILE A 493 -29.86 10.56 7.23
N LEU A 494 -28.93 11.51 7.06
CA LEU A 494 -29.04 12.51 5.99
C LEU A 494 -29.03 11.88 4.60
N LEU A 495 -28.19 10.84 4.37
CA LEU A 495 -28.17 10.12 3.09
C LEU A 495 -29.49 9.41 2.80
N ILE A 496 -30.14 8.84 3.82
CA ILE A 496 -31.44 8.17 3.69
C ILE A 496 -32.54 9.20 3.44
N CYS A 497 -32.59 10.27 4.23
CA CYS A 497 -33.61 11.32 4.12
C CYS A 497 -33.59 12.01 2.75
N LEU A 498 -32.40 12.19 2.17
CA LEU A 498 -32.24 12.81 0.85
C LEU A 498 -32.31 11.80 -0.33
N GLY A 499 -32.61 10.52 -0.04
CA GLY A 499 -32.78 9.48 -1.06
C GLY A 499 -31.47 9.08 -1.78
N LEU A 500 -30.32 9.46 -1.23
CA LEU A 500 -29.00 9.10 -1.77
C LEU A 500 -28.64 7.63 -1.52
N VAL A 501 -29.24 7.00 -0.52
CA VAL A 501 -29.14 5.56 -0.26
C VAL A 501 -30.55 4.98 -0.27
N LYS A 502 -30.80 4.04 -1.17
CA LYS A 502 -32.12 3.40 -1.29
C LYS A 502 -32.27 2.34 -0.20
N ARG A 503 -33.47 2.20 0.36
CA ARG A 503 -33.79 1.17 1.37
C ARG A 503 -33.44 -0.25 0.90
N GLU A 504 -33.56 -0.53 -0.39
CA GLU A 504 -33.20 -1.82 -0.99
C GLU A 504 -31.69 -2.09 -0.94
N GLU A 505 -30.84 -1.05 -0.98
CA GLU A 505 -29.38 -1.17 -0.86
C GLU A 505 -29.00 -1.50 0.59
N LEU A 506 -29.67 -0.88 1.57
CA LEU A 506 -29.48 -1.15 2.99
C LEU A 506 -29.91 -2.57 3.38
N ARG A 507 -30.96 -3.09 2.80
CA ARG A 507 -31.41 -4.48 3.02
C ARG A 507 -30.41 -5.54 2.54
N ARG A 508 -29.53 -5.19 1.60
CA ARG A 508 -28.47 -6.09 1.11
C ARG A 508 -27.24 -6.14 2.01
N ILE A 509 -27.13 -5.23 2.98
CA ILE A 509 -26.00 -5.22 3.92
C ILE A 509 -26.30 -6.26 5.02
N PRO A 510 -25.45 -7.32 5.15
CA PRO A 510 -25.59 -8.27 6.24
C PRO A 510 -25.47 -7.53 7.59
N PHE A 511 -26.38 -7.77 8.51
CA PHE A 511 -26.66 -7.12 9.80
C PHE A 511 -27.69 -5.97 9.75
N ILE A 512 -27.64 -5.02 8.81
CA ILE A 512 -28.59 -3.91 8.72
C ILE A 512 -29.92 -4.39 8.07
N GLY A 513 -29.83 -5.29 7.09
CA GLY A 513 -31.00 -5.87 6.42
C GLY A 513 -31.89 -6.75 7.31
N LYS A 514 -31.40 -7.14 8.50
CA LYS A 514 -32.22 -7.84 9.50
C LYS A 514 -32.94 -6.91 10.48
N LEU A 515 -32.55 -5.62 10.50
CA LEU A 515 -33.10 -4.59 11.38
C LEU A 515 -34.10 -3.65 10.68
N LEU A 516 -34.14 -3.70 9.33
CA LEU A 516 -35.04 -2.93 8.44
C LEU A 516 -36.04 -3.85 7.74
#